data_4a70b18d1258e9d9f9a115f4a022a172
#
_entry.id   4a70b18d1258e9d9f9a115f4a022a172
#
_cell.length_a   1.000
_cell.length_b   1.000
_cell.length_c   1.000
_cell.angle_alpha   90.00
_cell.angle_beta   90.00
_cell.angle_gamma   90.00
#
_symmetry.space_group_name_H-M   'P 1'
#
loop_
_entity.id
_entity.type
_entity.pdbx_description
1 polymer ?
#
loop_
_entity_poly.entity_id
_entity_poly.type
_entity_poly.pdbx_seq_one_letter_code
_entity_poly.pdbx_strand_id
1 'polypeptide(L)'
;MADNTGTLPNVDAVLDTTGLYCPEPIMLMHNKVRDMTPGQVLKVIATDPATTRDVPKFCQFLGHELLEQDTASENNYLYFIRLA
;
A
#
# COMPACT_ATOMS: atom_id res chain seq x y z
N MET A 1 11.88 10.05 17.21
CA MET A 1 11.78 10.11 16.77
C MET A 1 11.69 10.21 15.73
N ALA A 2 11.82 10.19 15.48
CA ALA A 2 11.84 10.23 14.66
C ALA A 2 11.89 10.57 13.71
N ASP A 3 11.98 10.61 13.40
CA ASP A 3 12.08 10.96 12.54
C ASP A 3 11.81 10.95 11.44
N ASN A 4 11.36 10.91 11.29
CA ASN A 4 10.99 10.90 10.35
C ASN A 4 11.11 11.63 9.47
N THR A 5 11.63 11.65 9.28
CA THR A 5 11.90 12.52 8.79
C THR A 5 11.35 13.08 7.62
N GLY A 6 10.55 13.47 7.24
CA GLY A 6 9.96 14.26 6.25
C GLY A 6 9.90 13.71 4.84
N THR A 7 10.63 12.71 4.58
CA THR A 7 10.63 12.16 3.22
C THR A 7 9.54 11.12 3.00
N LEU A 8 9.08 10.50 4.06
CA LEU A 8 8.04 9.49 3.97
C LEU A 8 6.81 9.95 4.76
N PRO A 9 5.61 9.63 4.28
CA PRO A 9 4.41 9.96 5.03
C PRO A 9 4.35 9.17 6.33
N ASN A 10 3.64 9.70 7.30
CA ASN A 10 3.34 8.97 8.51
C ASN A 10 2.43 7.80 8.16
N VAL A 11 2.81 6.62 8.60
CA VAL A 11 2.08 5.41 8.29
C VAL A 11 1.25 5.01 9.49
N ASP A 12 -0.05 4.83 9.28
CA ASP A 12 -0.98 4.46 10.34
C ASP A 12 -1.13 2.96 10.46
N ALA A 13 -0.92 2.23 9.37
CA ALA A 13 -1.02 0.79 9.37
C ALA A 13 -0.10 0.20 8.32
N VAL A 14 0.31 -1.04 8.54
CA VAL A 14 1.17 -1.76 7.60
C VAL A 14 0.49 -3.07 7.24
N LEU A 15 0.44 -3.37 5.95
CA LEU A 15 -0.08 -4.62 5.45
C LEU A 15 1.03 -5.36 4.72
N ASP A 16 1.41 -6.51 5.25
CA ASP A 16 2.48 -7.31 4.68
C ASP A 16 1.85 -8.43 3.84
N THR A 17 2.03 -8.34 2.53
CA THR A 17 1.53 -9.35 1.61
C THR A 17 2.66 -10.12 0.94
N THR A 18 3.83 -10.17 1.58
CA THR A 18 4.96 -10.90 1.01
C THR A 18 4.61 -12.36 0.83
N GLY A 19 5.04 -12.92 -0.30
CA GLY A 19 4.79 -14.32 -0.61
C GLY A 19 3.42 -14.62 -1.17
N LEU A 20 2.53 -13.62 -1.23
CA LEU A 20 1.19 -13.81 -1.78
C LEU A 20 1.13 -13.33 -3.22
N TYR A 21 0.26 -13.95 -4.00
CA TYR A 21 0.09 -13.64 -5.41
C TYR A 21 -1.33 -13.22 -5.69
N CYS A 22 -1.49 -12.44 -6.76
CA CYS A 22 -2.79 -12.00 -7.24
C CYS A 22 -3.77 -13.16 -7.24
N PRO A 23 -4.99 -12.96 -6.70
CA PRO A 23 -5.58 -11.70 -6.26
C PRO A 23 -5.45 -11.44 -4.75
N GLU A 24 -4.68 -12.25 -4.03
CA GLU A 24 -4.66 -12.20 -2.57
C GLU A 24 -4.21 -10.85 -2.00
N PRO A 25 -3.14 -10.20 -2.53
CA PRO A 25 -2.76 -8.90 -1.96
C PRO A 25 -3.89 -7.89 -2.01
N ILE A 26 -4.61 -7.84 -3.12
CA ILE A 26 -5.72 -6.88 -3.27
C ILE A 26 -6.86 -7.23 -2.34
N MET A 27 -7.14 -8.52 -2.15
CA MET A 27 -8.19 -8.95 -1.23
C MET A 27 -7.88 -8.52 0.19
N LEU A 28 -6.61 -8.67 0.61
CA LEU A 28 -6.19 -8.25 1.94
C LEU A 28 -6.25 -6.73 2.08
N MET A 29 -5.94 -6.00 1.01
CA MET A 29 -6.06 -4.54 1.03
C MET A 29 -7.50 -4.11 1.25
N HIS A 30 -8.45 -4.75 0.58
CA HIS A 30 -9.87 -4.46 0.80
C HIS A 30 -10.25 -4.65 2.27
N ASN A 31 -9.82 -5.75 2.86
CA ASN A 31 -10.13 -6.03 4.25
C ASN A 31 -9.48 -5.02 5.18
N LYS A 32 -8.24 -4.64 4.88
CA LYS A 32 -7.51 -3.72 5.74
C LYS A 32 -8.11 -2.32 5.73
N VAL A 33 -8.42 -1.80 4.54
CA VAL A 33 -8.96 -0.44 4.47
C VAL A 33 -10.33 -0.34 5.12
N ARG A 34 -11.05 -1.46 5.20
CA ARG A 34 -12.35 -1.48 5.86
C ARG A 34 -12.22 -1.15 7.35
N ASP A 35 -11.07 -1.50 7.95
CA ASP A 35 -10.81 -1.26 9.36
C ASP A 35 -10.14 0.08 9.62
N MET A 36 -9.88 0.86 8.58
CA MET A 36 -9.20 2.14 8.69
C MET A 36 -10.16 3.27 8.40
N THR A 37 -9.75 4.48 8.76
CA THR A 37 -10.58 5.67 8.55
C THR A 37 -10.00 6.55 7.46
N PRO A 38 -10.85 7.40 6.84
CA PRO A 38 -10.37 8.32 5.80
C PRO A 38 -9.23 9.18 6.30
N GLY A 39 -8.26 9.42 5.43
CA GLY A 39 -7.11 10.23 5.76
C GLY A 39 -5.95 9.47 6.36
N GLN A 40 -6.15 8.23 6.78
CA GLN A 40 -5.07 7.41 7.28
C GLN A 40 -4.21 6.87 6.14
N VAL A 41 -2.97 6.55 6.45
CA VAL A 41 -2.01 6.08 5.45
C VAL A 41 -1.71 4.61 5.70
N LEU A 42 -1.85 3.82 4.65
CA LEU A 42 -1.56 2.38 4.66
C LEU A 42 -0.29 2.13 3.88
N LYS A 43 0.65 1.43 4.49
CA LYS A 43 1.84 0.95 3.80
C LYS A 43 1.63 -0.51 3.42
N VAL A 44 1.73 -0.82 2.14
CA VAL A 44 1.59 -2.20 1.65
C VAL A 44 2.95 -2.70 1.20
N ILE A 45 3.31 -3.87 1.67
CA ILE A 45 4.55 -4.54 1.26
C ILE A 45 4.14 -5.75 0.45
N ALA A 46 4.67 -5.87 -0.77
CA ALA A 46 4.30 -6.94 -1.67
C ALA A 46 5.52 -7.49 -2.38
N THR A 47 5.41 -8.73 -2.84
CA THR A 47 6.47 -9.36 -3.65
C THR A 47 5.95 -9.78 -5.01
N ASP A 48 4.65 -9.72 -5.25
CA ASP A 48 4.08 -10.10 -6.54
C ASP A 48 4.20 -8.92 -7.51
N PRO A 49 4.89 -9.11 -8.64
CA PRO A 49 5.01 -8.04 -9.64
C PRO A 49 3.68 -7.50 -10.15
N ALA A 50 2.63 -8.32 -10.11
CA ALA A 50 1.31 -7.88 -10.56
C ALA A 50 0.78 -6.72 -9.72
N THR A 51 1.27 -6.54 -8.48
CA THR A 51 0.84 -5.42 -7.64
C THR A 51 1.24 -4.07 -8.23
N THR A 52 2.28 -4.03 -9.08
CA THR A 52 2.67 -2.77 -9.72
C THR A 52 1.56 -2.23 -10.60
N ARG A 53 0.68 -3.10 -11.07
CA ARG A 53 -0.48 -2.72 -11.86
C ARG A 53 -1.73 -2.69 -10.99
N ASP A 54 -1.88 -3.68 -10.11
CA ASP A 54 -3.13 -3.85 -9.37
C ASP A 54 -3.32 -2.83 -8.27
N VAL A 55 -2.25 -2.42 -7.59
CA VAL A 55 -2.37 -1.45 -6.50
C VAL A 55 -2.78 -0.07 -7.01
N PRO A 56 -2.15 0.46 -8.08
CA PRO A 56 -2.64 1.73 -8.64
C PRO A 56 -4.09 1.67 -9.08
N LYS A 57 -4.51 0.54 -9.66
CA LYS A 57 -5.91 0.38 -10.06
C LYS A 57 -6.84 0.36 -8.87
N PHE A 58 -6.43 -0.32 -7.80
CA PHE A 58 -7.21 -0.36 -6.57
C PHE A 58 -7.43 1.06 -6.04
N CYS A 59 -6.37 1.85 -5.99
CA CYS A 59 -6.46 3.22 -5.50
C CYS A 59 -7.36 4.06 -6.39
N GLN A 60 -7.19 3.95 -7.70
CA GLN A 60 -7.97 4.72 -8.64
C GLN A 60 -9.45 4.36 -8.57
N PHE A 61 -9.74 3.07 -8.49
CA PHE A 61 -11.11 2.58 -8.49
C PHE A 61 -11.88 3.02 -7.25
N LEU A 62 -11.20 3.02 -6.10
CA LEU A 62 -11.82 3.36 -4.83
C LEU A 62 -11.63 4.82 -4.42
N GLY A 63 -10.89 5.58 -5.21
CA GLY A 63 -10.67 6.99 -4.91
C GLY A 63 -9.63 7.27 -3.86
N HIS A 64 -8.80 6.29 -3.53
CA HIS A 64 -7.69 6.50 -2.61
C HIS A 64 -6.52 7.14 -3.33
N GLU A 65 -5.64 7.78 -2.57
CA GLU A 65 -4.48 8.45 -3.13
C GLU A 65 -3.23 7.60 -2.96
N LEU A 66 -2.60 7.24 -4.07
CA LEU A 66 -1.32 6.55 -4.02
C LEU A 66 -0.22 7.58 -3.84
N LEU A 67 0.27 7.70 -2.61
CA LEU A 67 1.25 8.73 -2.28
C LEU A 67 2.62 8.40 -2.84
N GLU A 68 3.00 7.13 -2.77
CA GLU A 68 4.31 6.72 -3.25
C GLU A 68 4.28 5.24 -3.61
N GLN A 69 5.04 4.90 -4.64
CA GLN A 69 5.18 3.52 -5.10
C GLN A 69 6.67 3.29 -5.31
N ASP A 70 7.26 2.40 -4.50
CA ASP A 70 8.67 2.08 -4.60
C ASP A 70 8.80 0.66 -5.13
N THR A 71 9.22 0.53 -6.38
CA THR A 71 9.41 -0.77 -7.03
C THR A 71 10.86 -0.99 -7.44
N ALA A 72 11.77 -0.24 -6.82
CA ALA A 72 13.18 -0.32 -7.19
C ALA A 72 13.84 -1.60 -6.73
N SER A 73 13.37 -2.20 -5.64
CA SER A 73 13.91 -3.45 -5.15
C SER A 73 13.45 -4.61 -6.02
N GLU A 74 14.29 -5.62 -6.16
CA GLU A 74 13.97 -6.76 -7.01
C GLU A 74 12.82 -7.58 -6.47
N ASN A 75 12.74 -7.70 -5.15
CA ASN A 75 11.83 -8.64 -4.52
C ASN A 75 10.76 -8.00 -3.68
N ASN A 76 10.83 -6.69 -3.47
CA ASN A 76 9.89 -6.00 -2.60
C ASN A 76 9.34 -4.77 -3.28
N TYR A 77 8.04 -4.63 -3.23
CA TYR A 77 7.34 -3.46 -3.74
C TYR A 77 6.64 -2.79 -2.57
N LEU A 78 6.83 -1.50 -2.43
CA LEU A 78 6.25 -0.74 -1.33
C LEU A 78 5.26 0.27 -1.88
N TYR A 79 4.12 0.37 -1.23
CA TYR A 79 3.08 1.31 -1.65
C TYR A 79 2.59 2.06 -0.43
N PHE A 80 2.46 3.38 -0.56
CA PHE A 80 1.95 4.24 0.50
C PHE A 80 0.66 4.86 0.00
N ILE A 81 -0.44 4.55 0.67
CA ILE A 81 -1.79 4.88 0.21
C ILE A 81 -2.50 5.67 1.28
N ARG A 82 -3.01 6.84 0.91
CA ARG A 82 -3.85 7.62 1.81
C ARG A 82 -5.31 7.35 1.46
N LEU A 83 -6.09 6.99 2.46
CA LEU A 83 -7.47 6.61 2.27
C LEU A 83 -8.35 7.83 2.03
N ALA A 84 -9.27 7.66 1.10
CA ALA A 84 -10.20 8.73 0.76
C ALA A 84 -11.27 8.92 1.83
#